data_6165152f471e5477309d12f0b6f7cdd6
#
_entry.id   6165152f471e5477309d12f0b6f7cdd6
#
_cell.length_a   1.000
_cell.length_b   1.000
_cell.length_c   1.000
_cell.angle_alpha   90.00
_cell.angle_beta   90.00
_cell.angle_gamma   90.00
#
_symmetry.space_group_name_H-M   'P 1'
#
loop_
_entity.id
_entity.type
_entity.pdbx_description
1 polymer ?
#
loop_
_entity_poly.entity_id
_entity_poly.type
_entity_poly.pdbx_seq_one_letter_code
_entity_poly.pdbx_strand_id
1 'polypeptide(L)'
;MSLPGPLIVQSDRTVLLEVAHPDAGAARQALQVFAELERAPEHIHTYRITRLGLWNARAAGHTADEIIGTLDAHAKFPVPTGVATDIRETIGRYGRLVIERDDEGLVLRSDDRPVLEEVRRSKKVQPLLAGPVEGGIRIVDWARGELKQELVKLGWPAEDLAGYTPGTPLEIDLVEDGWSMRPYQADAVTHFADAGSGVVVLPCGAGKTIVGAAAMAATDTTTLILVTNTVSARQWRAELLARTSLTEDEIGEYSGQSKEIKPVTIATYQILTVKRGGEYAHLGVLDALDWGLIVYDEVHLLPAPVFKLTADLQARRRLGLTATLVREDGRESDVFSLIGPKRFDAPWKEIEAQGFIAPAACFEVRIDLDEDERLEYAASGDRERYRLAASSPRKVETVKRVLAQHPDEPTLVIGQYLDQLDELSAALDAPLITGETPVSEREVLFQAFREGTERVLVVSKVANFSVDLPDASLAVQVSGSFGSRQEEAQRLGRLLRPKGGRTASFYTIVARDTVDQEFALGRQRFLAEQGYAYTILDEHELGVADRVTA
;
A
#
# COMPACT_ATOMS: atom_id res chain seq x y z
N MET A 1 -35.04 11.85 -18.09
CA MET A 1 -34.52 12.34 -16.80
C MET A 1 -33.32 11.47 -16.48
N SER A 2 -32.11 12.03 -16.36
CA SER A 2 -30.96 11.29 -15.85
C SER A 2 -31.28 10.83 -14.43
N LEU A 3 -30.90 9.59 -14.09
CA LEU A 3 -30.98 9.13 -12.70
C LEU A 3 -30.15 10.10 -11.82
N PRO A 4 -30.61 10.41 -10.58
CA PRO A 4 -29.79 11.17 -9.65
C PRO A 4 -28.50 10.39 -9.36
N GLY A 5 -27.38 11.08 -9.12
CA GLY A 5 -26.08 10.41 -8.93
C GLY A 5 -26.02 9.45 -7.75
N PRO A 6 -24.99 8.59 -7.69
CA PRO A 6 -24.84 7.54 -6.67
C PRO A 6 -24.37 8.04 -5.31
N LEU A 7 -23.94 9.31 -5.17
CA LEU A 7 -23.35 9.83 -3.96
C LEU A 7 -24.34 10.59 -3.08
N ILE A 8 -24.26 10.38 -1.77
CA ILE A 8 -24.93 11.17 -0.76
C ILE A 8 -23.85 11.80 0.13
N VAL A 9 -23.64 13.09 -0.03
CA VAL A 9 -22.64 13.86 0.75
C VAL A 9 -23.30 14.38 2.03
N GLN A 10 -22.72 14.01 3.18
CA GLN A 10 -23.19 14.42 4.50
C GLN A 10 -22.38 15.61 5.03
N SER A 11 -22.96 16.41 5.90
CA SER A 11 -22.35 17.63 6.45
C SER A 11 -21.10 17.38 7.32
N ASP A 12 -20.89 16.17 7.80
CA ASP A 12 -19.70 15.75 8.55
C ASP A 12 -18.54 15.26 7.68
N ARG A 13 -18.63 15.47 6.34
CA ARG A 13 -17.66 15.01 5.33
C ARG A 13 -17.69 13.50 5.07
N THR A 14 -18.73 12.82 5.53
CA THR A 14 -19.01 11.44 5.12
C THR A 14 -19.68 11.45 3.75
N VAL A 15 -19.27 10.56 2.87
CA VAL A 15 -19.89 10.35 1.55
C VAL A 15 -20.35 8.92 1.44
N LEU A 16 -21.64 8.72 1.22
CA LEU A 16 -22.22 7.40 0.97
C LEU A 16 -22.30 7.16 -0.53
N LEU A 17 -21.87 5.98 -0.98
CA LEU A 17 -21.93 5.53 -2.37
C LEU A 17 -22.90 4.36 -2.48
N GLU A 18 -23.95 4.51 -3.28
CA GLU A 18 -24.89 3.44 -3.63
C GLU A 18 -24.24 2.48 -4.64
N VAL A 19 -23.83 1.28 -4.20
CA VAL A 19 -22.99 0.34 -4.98
C VAL A 19 -23.71 -0.20 -6.23
N ALA A 20 -25.03 -0.40 -6.15
CA ALA A 20 -25.84 -0.93 -7.25
C ALA A 20 -26.17 0.11 -8.34
N HIS A 21 -25.77 1.38 -8.16
CA HIS A 21 -26.05 2.43 -9.15
C HIS A 21 -25.17 2.24 -10.40
N PRO A 22 -25.68 2.45 -11.63
CA PRO A 22 -24.91 2.29 -12.87
C PRO A 22 -23.59 3.09 -12.89
N ASP A 23 -23.60 4.31 -12.33
CA ASP A 23 -22.43 5.20 -12.30
C ASP A 23 -21.57 5.02 -11.04
N ALA A 24 -21.81 3.99 -10.22
CA ALA A 24 -21.08 3.77 -8.98
C ALA A 24 -19.57 3.57 -9.21
N GLY A 25 -19.18 2.94 -10.33
CA GLY A 25 -17.78 2.75 -10.70
C GLY A 25 -17.07 4.08 -10.93
N ALA A 26 -17.63 4.96 -11.75
CA ALA A 26 -17.08 6.28 -12.04
C ALA A 26 -17.01 7.16 -10.79
N ALA A 27 -18.07 7.16 -9.97
CA ALA A 27 -18.10 7.92 -8.73
C ALA A 27 -17.07 7.43 -7.70
N ARG A 28 -16.85 6.11 -7.59
CA ARG A 28 -15.82 5.50 -6.75
C ARG A 28 -14.43 5.96 -7.17
N GLN A 29 -14.13 5.88 -8.45
CA GLN A 29 -12.85 6.32 -9.00
C GLN A 29 -12.58 7.79 -8.71
N ALA A 30 -13.59 8.64 -8.90
CA ALA A 30 -13.49 10.06 -8.60
C ALA A 30 -13.24 10.33 -7.10
N LEU A 31 -13.86 9.58 -6.18
CA LEU A 31 -13.65 9.71 -4.74
C LEU A 31 -12.23 9.31 -4.29
N GLN A 32 -11.57 8.36 -4.95
CA GLN A 32 -10.22 7.89 -4.58
C GLN A 32 -9.16 8.99 -4.61
N VAL A 33 -9.40 10.06 -5.35
CA VAL A 33 -8.49 11.21 -5.44
C VAL A 33 -8.35 11.93 -4.09
N PHE A 34 -9.45 12.06 -3.31
CA PHE A 34 -9.50 12.94 -2.14
C PHE A 34 -10.25 12.37 -0.92
N ALA A 35 -10.84 11.19 -1.04
CA ALA A 35 -11.59 10.56 0.04
C ALA A 35 -11.09 9.14 0.31
N GLU A 36 -11.22 8.72 1.56
CA GLU A 36 -10.82 7.39 2.04
C GLU A 36 -12.05 6.56 2.34
N LEU A 37 -12.06 5.31 1.90
CA LEU A 37 -13.14 4.37 2.22
C LEU A 37 -13.07 3.98 3.71
N GLU A 38 -14.13 4.19 4.46
CA GLU A 38 -14.24 3.79 5.87
C GLU A 38 -14.96 2.44 6.05
N ARG A 39 -16.01 2.20 5.27
CA ARG A 39 -16.83 0.97 5.34
C ARG A 39 -17.30 0.57 3.96
N ALA A 40 -17.34 -0.74 3.69
CA ALA A 40 -17.75 -1.29 2.40
C ALA A 40 -18.78 -2.43 2.55
N PRO A 41 -19.94 -2.21 3.20
CA PRO A 41 -21.01 -3.20 3.19
C PRO A 41 -21.60 -3.34 1.78
N GLU A 42 -22.31 -4.44 1.52
CA GLU A 42 -22.77 -4.89 0.21
C GLU A 42 -23.46 -3.82 -0.67
N HIS A 43 -24.27 -2.96 -0.04
CA HIS A 43 -25.14 -2.03 -0.79
C HIS A 43 -24.70 -0.57 -0.75
N ILE A 44 -24.01 -0.15 0.32
CA ILE A 44 -23.63 1.24 0.53
C ILE A 44 -22.20 1.30 1.06
N HIS A 45 -21.29 1.90 0.28
CA HIS A 45 -19.95 2.20 0.76
C HIS A 45 -19.92 3.57 1.44
N THR A 46 -19.16 3.66 2.53
CA THR A 46 -18.97 4.91 3.29
C THR A 46 -17.56 5.42 3.09
N TYR A 47 -17.43 6.61 2.54
CA TYR A 47 -16.16 7.32 2.37
C TYR A 47 -16.07 8.50 3.34
N ARG A 48 -14.87 8.91 3.66
CA ARG A 48 -14.53 10.10 4.44
C ARG A 48 -13.64 11.03 3.64
N ILE A 49 -14.04 12.28 3.49
CA ILE A 49 -13.15 13.33 2.98
C ILE A 49 -12.21 13.74 4.11
N THR A 50 -10.92 13.37 4.00
CA THR A 50 -9.91 13.64 5.02
C THR A 50 -9.06 14.84 4.65
N ARG A 51 -8.43 15.49 5.65
CA ARG A 51 -7.46 16.56 5.38
C ARG A 51 -6.29 16.07 4.55
N LEU A 52 -5.79 14.88 4.87
CA LEU A 52 -4.66 14.28 4.18
C LEU A 52 -5.01 13.95 2.73
N GLY A 53 -6.21 13.39 2.47
CA GLY A 53 -6.72 13.14 1.13
C GLY A 53 -6.78 14.43 0.29
N LEU A 54 -7.32 15.51 0.86
CA LEU A 54 -7.40 16.81 0.19
C LEU A 54 -6.00 17.41 -0.09
N TRP A 55 -5.05 17.29 0.84
CA TRP A 55 -3.68 17.77 0.61
C TRP A 55 -2.93 16.93 -0.43
N ASN A 56 -3.14 15.62 -0.45
CA ASN A 56 -2.62 14.76 -1.52
C ASN A 56 -3.19 15.16 -2.88
N ALA A 57 -4.50 15.38 -2.97
CA ALA A 57 -5.15 15.84 -4.20
C ALA A 57 -4.58 17.19 -4.66
N ARG A 58 -4.39 18.15 -3.74
CA ARG A 58 -3.79 19.45 -4.04
C ARG A 58 -2.35 19.32 -4.53
N ALA A 59 -1.55 18.48 -3.88
CA ALA A 59 -0.17 18.22 -4.28
C ALA A 59 -0.06 17.51 -5.64
N ALA A 60 -1.10 16.78 -6.04
CA ALA A 60 -1.24 16.17 -7.36
C ALA A 60 -1.79 17.17 -8.42
N GLY A 61 -2.08 18.42 -8.05
CA GLY A 61 -2.52 19.48 -8.96
C GLY A 61 -4.02 19.77 -8.96
N HIS A 62 -4.83 18.98 -8.24
CA HIS A 62 -6.29 19.20 -8.20
C HIS A 62 -6.66 20.46 -7.42
N THR A 63 -7.68 21.16 -7.91
CA THR A 63 -8.23 22.36 -7.26
C THR A 63 -9.45 22.02 -6.40
N ALA A 64 -9.79 22.92 -5.48
CA ALA A 64 -10.99 22.78 -4.67
C ALA A 64 -12.28 22.76 -5.53
N ASP A 65 -12.31 23.56 -6.58
CA ASP A 65 -13.50 23.65 -7.45
C ASP A 65 -13.66 22.40 -8.32
N GLU A 66 -12.58 21.77 -8.76
CA GLU A 66 -12.63 20.46 -9.42
C GLU A 66 -13.19 19.38 -8.49
N ILE A 67 -12.73 19.33 -7.24
CA ILE A 67 -13.20 18.33 -6.24
C ILE A 67 -14.69 18.56 -5.93
N ILE A 68 -15.10 19.81 -5.72
CA ILE A 68 -16.50 20.15 -5.45
C ILE A 68 -17.35 19.85 -6.69
N GLY A 69 -16.89 20.22 -7.89
CA GLY A 69 -17.57 19.88 -9.14
C GLY A 69 -17.72 18.36 -9.35
N THR A 70 -16.73 17.59 -8.97
CA THR A 70 -16.80 16.11 -8.97
C THR A 70 -17.87 15.59 -8.02
N LEU A 71 -17.93 16.12 -6.79
CA LEU A 71 -18.99 15.76 -5.85
C LEU A 71 -20.37 16.13 -6.39
N ASP A 72 -20.55 17.36 -6.91
CA ASP A 72 -21.82 17.82 -7.48
C ASP A 72 -22.27 16.98 -8.69
N ALA A 73 -21.34 16.58 -9.55
CA ALA A 73 -21.61 15.76 -10.73
C ALA A 73 -22.15 14.36 -10.40
N HIS A 74 -21.71 13.80 -9.28
CA HIS A 74 -22.10 12.46 -8.85
C HIS A 74 -23.09 12.45 -7.68
N ALA A 75 -23.43 13.60 -7.10
CA ALA A 75 -24.30 13.68 -5.94
C ALA A 75 -25.79 13.42 -6.28
N LYS A 76 -26.48 12.71 -5.42
CA LYS A 76 -27.93 12.49 -5.45
C LYS A 76 -28.69 13.74 -4.99
N PHE A 77 -28.10 14.48 -4.07
CA PHE A 77 -28.63 15.73 -3.50
C PHE A 77 -27.57 16.81 -3.54
N PRO A 78 -27.92 18.10 -3.49
CA PRO A 78 -26.94 19.17 -3.46
C PRO A 78 -25.89 18.98 -2.38
N VAL A 79 -24.62 19.19 -2.72
CA VAL A 79 -23.52 19.10 -1.75
C VAL A 79 -23.72 20.17 -0.67
N PRO A 80 -23.64 19.81 0.63
CA PRO A 80 -23.80 20.77 1.71
C PRO A 80 -22.77 21.90 1.60
N THR A 81 -23.20 23.15 1.69
CA THR A 81 -22.34 24.33 1.57
C THR A 81 -21.19 24.34 2.58
N GLY A 82 -21.40 23.82 3.77
CA GLY A 82 -20.36 23.65 4.79
C GLY A 82 -19.22 22.74 4.32
N VAL A 83 -19.54 21.64 3.63
CA VAL A 83 -18.53 20.72 3.09
C VAL A 83 -17.72 21.40 1.98
N ALA A 84 -18.37 22.10 1.07
CA ALA A 84 -17.69 22.85 0.02
C ALA A 84 -16.74 23.93 0.60
N THR A 85 -17.17 24.63 1.64
CA THR A 85 -16.34 25.62 2.36
C THR A 85 -15.14 24.94 3.01
N ASP A 86 -15.35 23.84 3.75
CA ASP A 86 -14.30 23.07 4.41
C ASP A 86 -13.25 22.53 3.41
N ILE A 87 -13.69 22.10 2.22
CA ILE A 87 -12.79 21.63 1.15
C ILE A 87 -11.92 22.80 0.68
N ARG A 88 -12.51 23.98 0.38
CA ARG A 88 -11.75 25.16 -0.05
C ARG A 88 -10.75 25.61 1.00
N GLU A 89 -11.16 25.67 2.27
CA GLU A 89 -10.27 26.05 3.37
C GLU A 89 -9.13 25.05 3.55
N THR A 90 -9.43 23.75 3.53
CA THR A 90 -8.41 22.71 3.73
C THR A 90 -7.39 22.69 2.60
N ILE A 91 -7.84 22.70 1.34
CA ILE A 91 -6.98 22.75 0.17
C ILE A 91 -6.16 24.04 0.15
N GLY A 92 -6.80 25.18 0.47
CA GLY A 92 -6.15 26.47 0.52
C GLY A 92 -5.07 26.62 1.59
N ARG A 93 -4.91 25.67 2.52
CA ARG A 93 -3.82 25.65 3.49
C ARG A 93 -2.51 25.09 2.91
N TYR A 94 -2.59 24.16 1.97
CA TYR A 94 -1.40 23.62 1.30
C TYR A 94 -0.80 24.68 0.36
N GLY A 95 0.51 24.91 0.49
CA GLY A 95 1.23 25.91 -0.30
C GLY A 95 1.17 27.34 0.28
N ARG A 96 0.43 27.60 1.39
CA ARG A 96 0.57 28.88 2.12
C ARG A 96 1.89 29.00 2.86
N LEU A 97 2.44 27.90 3.29
CA LEU A 97 3.79 27.78 3.80
C LEU A 97 4.64 27.10 2.75
N VAL A 98 5.77 27.70 2.41
CA VAL A 98 6.72 27.18 1.44
C VAL A 98 8.10 27.08 2.09
N ILE A 99 8.76 25.94 1.92
CA ILE A 99 10.14 25.77 2.30
C ILE A 99 11.00 25.99 1.06
N GLU A 100 11.86 26.98 1.10
CA GLU A 100 12.77 27.33 0.02
C GLU A 100 14.22 27.29 0.52
N ARG A 101 15.16 27.37 -0.40
CA ARG A 101 16.59 27.52 -0.11
C ARG A 101 17.09 28.81 -0.75
N ASP A 102 17.77 29.63 0.05
CA ASP A 102 18.57 30.76 -0.40
C ASP A 102 20.06 30.52 -0.16
N ASP A 103 20.89 31.53 -0.39
CA ASP A 103 22.37 31.46 -0.23
C ASP A 103 22.80 31.15 1.21
N GLU A 104 21.98 31.46 2.20
CA GLU A 104 22.26 31.27 3.63
C GLU A 104 21.65 30.01 4.23
N GLY A 105 20.80 29.27 3.49
CA GLY A 105 20.21 28.00 3.94
C GLY A 105 18.70 27.88 3.69
N LEU A 106 18.01 27.17 4.56
CA LEU A 106 16.58 26.89 4.42
C LEU A 106 15.72 27.99 5.06
N VAL A 107 14.66 28.39 4.37
CA VAL A 107 13.69 29.40 4.82
C VAL A 107 12.28 28.87 4.72
N LEU A 108 11.49 29.05 5.78
CA LEU A 108 10.04 28.93 5.76
C LEU A 108 9.43 30.28 5.38
N ARG A 109 8.79 30.35 4.24
CA ARG A 109 8.14 31.57 3.73
C ARG A 109 6.63 31.48 3.75
N SER A 110 5.98 32.63 3.87
CA SER A 110 4.55 32.77 3.70
C SER A 110 4.19 34.23 3.39
N ASP A 111 3.28 34.43 2.45
CA ASP A 111 2.63 35.73 2.22
C ASP A 111 1.59 36.05 3.31
N ASP A 112 1.15 35.00 4.05
CA ASP A 112 0.19 35.10 5.13
C ASP A 112 0.91 35.26 6.49
N ARG A 113 1.17 36.52 6.89
CA ARG A 113 1.84 36.83 8.16
C ARG A 113 1.17 36.23 9.38
N PRO A 114 -0.17 36.24 9.56
CA PRO A 114 -0.86 35.53 10.62
C PRO A 114 -0.49 34.05 10.73
N VAL A 115 -0.45 33.31 9.62
CA VAL A 115 -0.07 31.90 9.59
C VAL A 115 1.38 31.70 10.05
N LEU A 116 2.29 32.54 9.57
CA LEU A 116 3.70 32.49 9.94
C LEU A 116 3.89 32.74 11.45
N GLU A 117 3.14 33.69 12.02
CA GLU A 117 3.18 33.97 13.46
C GLU A 117 2.55 32.87 14.30
N GLU A 118 1.47 32.22 13.82
CA GLU A 118 0.87 31.05 14.48
C GLU A 118 1.87 29.90 14.57
N VAL A 119 2.53 29.59 13.47
CA VAL A 119 3.56 28.54 13.39
C VAL A 119 4.74 28.88 14.30
N ARG A 120 5.22 30.10 14.28
CA ARG A 120 6.35 30.57 15.12
C ARG A 120 6.06 30.43 16.61
N ARG A 121 4.81 30.57 17.04
CA ARG A 121 4.40 30.44 18.45
C ARG A 121 4.28 29.00 18.92
N SER A 122 4.27 28.03 18.03
CA SER A 122 4.21 26.61 18.41
C SER A 122 5.47 26.19 19.15
N LYS A 123 5.31 25.71 20.39
CA LYS A 123 6.43 25.23 21.22
C LYS A 123 7.25 24.11 20.58
N LYS A 124 6.63 23.33 19.70
CA LYS A 124 7.29 22.23 18.99
C LYS A 124 8.03 22.70 17.76
N VAL A 125 7.60 23.79 17.14
CA VAL A 125 8.23 24.35 15.95
C VAL A 125 9.38 25.32 16.32
N GLN A 126 9.28 26.04 17.43
CA GLN A 126 10.31 27.01 17.86
C GLN A 126 11.75 26.47 17.84
N PRO A 127 12.05 25.25 18.35
CA PRO A 127 13.42 24.72 18.32
C PRO A 127 13.95 24.42 16.91
N LEU A 128 13.07 24.35 15.91
CA LEU A 128 13.38 24.04 14.52
C LEU A 128 13.66 25.30 13.68
N LEU A 129 13.51 26.48 14.29
CA LEU A 129 13.65 27.79 13.66
C LEU A 129 14.86 28.53 14.22
N ALA A 130 15.67 29.13 13.34
CA ALA A 130 16.88 29.85 13.74
C ALA A 130 16.67 31.37 13.91
N GLY A 131 15.68 31.97 13.24
CA GLY A 131 15.40 33.40 13.38
C GLY A 131 14.64 34.00 12.21
N PRO A 132 14.15 35.25 12.36
CA PRO A 132 13.41 35.92 11.30
C PRO A 132 14.32 36.33 10.15
N VAL A 133 13.78 36.26 8.93
CA VAL A 133 14.38 36.80 7.69
C VAL A 133 13.32 37.58 6.93
N GLU A 134 13.70 38.29 5.88
CA GLU A 134 12.74 39.00 5.05
C GLU A 134 11.74 38.05 4.39
N GLY A 135 10.46 38.24 4.68
CA GLY A 135 9.37 37.41 4.17
C GLY A 135 9.27 36.00 4.75
N GLY A 136 10.00 35.68 5.84
CA GLY A 136 10.01 34.31 6.36
C GLY A 136 10.76 34.12 7.67
N ILE A 137 11.10 32.88 7.94
CA ILE A 137 11.84 32.46 9.13
C ILE A 137 12.89 31.43 8.69
N ARG A 138 14.15 31.63 9.10
CA ARG A 138 15.25 30.69 8.88
C ARG A 138 14.95 29.36 9.59
N ILE A 139 15.12 28.27 8.89
CA ILE A 139 15.02 26.91 9.43
C ILE A 139 16.40 26.45 9.84
N VAL A 140 16.52 25.72 10.94
CA VAL A 140 17.77 25.06 11.31
C VAL A 140 18.08 23.96 10.28
N ASP A 141 19.32 23.85 9.80
CA ASP A 141 19.71 23.05 8.63
C ASP A 141 19.23 21.58 8.68
N TRP A 142 19.32 20.96 9.86
CA TRP A 142 18.87 19.57 10.06
C TRP A 142 17.35 19.41 10.21
N ALA A 143 16.63 20.50 10.45
CA ALA A 143 15.23 20.45 10.90
C ALA A 143 14.17 20.31 9.80
N ARG A 144 14.57 20.28 8.51
CA ARG A 144 13.62 20.27 7.36
C ARG A 144 12.53 19.21 7.48
N GLY A 145 12.89 17.97 7.81
CA GLY A 145 11.93 16.87 7.92
C GLY A 145 11.04 16.99 9.15
N GLU A 146 11.64 17.28 10.31
CA GLU A 146 10.90 17.42 11.58
C GLU A 146 9.92 18.61 11.52
N LEU A 147 10.34 19.71 10.91
CA LEU A 147 9.48 20.87 10.69
C LEU A 147 8.26 20.50 9.85
N LYS A 148 8.44 19.79 8.73
CA LYS A 148 7.32 19.34 7.88
C LYS A 148 6.32 18.48 8.65
N GLN A 149 6.79 17.56 9.51
CA GLN A 149 5.90 16.76 10.35
C GLN A 149 5.10 17.61 11.33
N GLU A 150 5.74 18.54 12.01
CA GLU A 150 5.05 19.40 12.98
C GLU A 150 4.06 20.36 12.28
N LEU A 151 4.39 20.88 11.09
CA LEU A 151 3.48 21.70 10.29
C LEU A 151 2.23 20.93 9.85
N VAL A 152 2.37 19.67 9.43
CA VAL A 152 1.22 18.82 9.09
C VAL A 152 0.32 18.59 10.33
N LYS A 153 0.90 18.35 11.51
CA LYS A 153 0.15 18.20 12.76
C LYS A 153 -0.59 19.48 13.16
N LEU A 154 -0.01 20.65 12.89
CA LEU A 154 -0.64 21.94 13.11
C LEU A 154 -1.75 22.25 12.09
N GLY A 155 -1.85 21.45 11.02
CA GLY A 155 -2.81 21.67 9.95
C GLY A 155 -2.38 22.69 8.90
N TRP A 156 -1.09 23.01 8.83
CA TRP A 156 -0.44 23.88 7.87
C TRP A 156 0.66 23.15 7.11
N PRO A 157 0.36 22.21 6.22
CA PRO A 157 1.39 21.50 5.45
C PRO A 157 2.15 22.48 4.56
N ALA A 158 3.47 22.40 4.61
CA ALA A 158 4.31 23.22 3.76
C ALA A 158 4.56 22.53 2.41
N GLU A 159 4.55 23.33 1.35
CA GLU A 159 5.10 22.93 0.06
C GLU A 159 6.63 23.05 0.10
N ASP A 160 7.33 22.00 -0.31
CA ASP A 160 8.77 21.91 -0.17
C ASP A 160 9.46 22.13 -1.52
N LEU A 161 9.92 23.34 -1.77
CA LEU A 161 10.60 23.80 -2.98
C LEU A 161 12.11 24.01 -2.77
N ALA A 162 12.68 23.58 -1.64
CA ALA A 162 14.08 23.82 -1.30
C ALA A 162 15.09 23.03 -2.17
N GLY A 163 14.60 22.25 -3.14
CA GLY A 163 15.43 21.45 -4.04
C GLY A 163 16.08 20.23 -3.38
N TYR A 164 16.88 19.54 -4.18
CA TYR A 164 17.55 18.29 -3.79
C TYR A 164 19.03 18.34 -4.15
N THR A 165 19.84 17.65 -3.36
CA THR A 165 21.24 17.37 -3.69
C THR A 165 21.28 16.44 -4.92
N PRO A 166 22.09 16.74 -5.93
CA PRO A 166 22.13 15.92 -7.15
C PRO A 166 22.66 14.50 -6.91
N GLY A 167 23.50 14.32 -5.90
CA GLY A 167 24.20 13.06 -5.65
C GLY A 167 25.43 12.88 -6.55
N THR A 168 26.10 11.73 -6.42
CA THR A 168 27.18 11.37 -7.34
C THR A 168 26.57 10.88 -8.65
N PRO A 169 26.96 11.45 -9.82
CA PRO A 169 26.45 10.98 -11.10
C PRO A 169 26.74 9.50 -11.34
N LEU A 170 25.74 8.79 -11.86
CA LEU A 170 25.82 7.41 -12.29
C LEU A 170 24.89 7.26 -13.50
N GLU A 171 25.43 6.96 -14.66
CA GLU A 171 24.67 6.76 -15.89
C GLU A 171 23.90 5.44 -15.80
N ILE A 172 22.60 5.50 -15.98
CA ILE A 172 21.70 4.34 -15.88
C ILE A 172 20.71 4.39 -17.03
N ASP A 173 20.83 3.46 -17.98
CA ASP A 173 19.88 3.31 -19.07
C ASP A 173 18.92 2.15 -18.82
N LEU A 174 17.67 2.30 -19.28
CA LEU A 174 16.75 1.17 -19.38
C LEU A 174 17.09 0.34 -20.61
N VAL A 175 17.20 -0.97 -20.45
CA VAL A 175 17.41 -1.92 -21.53
C VAL A 175 16.08 -2.59 -21.86
N GLU A 176 15.40 -2.13 -22.90
CA GLU A 176 14.11 -2.65 -23.36
C GLU A 176 14.29 -3.80 -24.38
N ASP A 177 14.83 -4.93 -23.92
CA ASP A 177 14.98 -6.14 -24.72
C ASP A 177 13.82 -7.11 -24.46
N GLY A 178 12.92 -7.23 -25.46
CA GLY A 178 11.74 -8.10 -25.38
C GLY A 178 10.63 -7.62 -24.42
N TRP A 179 10.72 -6.42 -23.90
CA TRP A 179 9.72 -5.77 -23.07
C TRP A 179 9.73 -4.26 -23.31
N SER A 180 8.67 -3.58 -22.90
CA SER A 180 8.61 -2.11 -22.88
C SER A 180 7.89 -1.61 -21.63
N MET A 181 8.21 -0.41 -21.22
CA MET A 181 7.52 0.25 -20.11
C MET A 181 6.06 0.50 -20.49
N ARG A 182 5.15 0.17 -19.57
CA ARG A 182 3.71 0.36 -19.77
C ARG A 182 3.35 1.84 -19.61
N PRO A 183 2.29 2.36 -20.28
CA PRO A 183 1.94 3.79 -20.22
C PRO A 183 1.83 4.33 -18.80
N TYR A 184 1.09 3.65 -17.91
CA TYR A 184 0.94 4.07 -16.53
C TYR A 184 2.25 4.07 -15.72
N GLN A 185 3.23 3.23 -16.08
CA GLN A 185 4.56 3.21 -15.47
C GLN A 185 5.35 4.46 -15.90
N ALA A 186 5.27 4.83 -17.17
CA ALA A 186 5.89 6.04 -17.71
C ALA A 186 5.29 7.29 -17.07
N ASP A 187 3.96 7.34 -16.94
CA ASP A 187 3.27 8.44 -16.27
C ASP A 187 3.70 8.57 -14.80
N ALA A 188 3.80 7.45 -14.08
CA ALA A 188 4.25 7.43 -12.69
C ALA A 188 5.68 7.98 -12.55
N VAL A 189 6.59 7.62 -13.46
CA VAL A 189 7.98 8.12 -13.47
C VAL A 189 8.00 9.62 -13.78
N THR A 190 7.22 10.09 -14.74
CA THR A 190 7.13 11.51 -15.10
C THR A 190 6.66 12.34 -13.91
N HIS A 191 5.58 11.95 -13.25
CA HIS A 191 5.07 12.66 -12.08
C HIS A 191 6.07 12.69 -10.90
N PHE A 192 6.87 11.62 -10.75
CA PHE A 192 7.94 11.60 -9.75
C PHE A 192 9.11 12.50 -10.14
N ALA A 193 9.57 12.42 -11.39
CA ALA A 193 10.73 13.17 -11.88
C ALA A 193 10.51 14.69 -11.78
N ASP A 194 9.32 15.16 -12.14
CA ASP A 194 8.92 16.58 -12.03
C ASP A 194 8.95 17.09 -10.59
N ALA A 195 8.55 16.23 -9.64
CA ALA A 195 8.44 16.62 -8.23
C ALA A 195 9.69 16.30 -7.40
N GLY A 196 10.48 15.31 -7.76
CA GLY A 196 11.68 14.81 -7.05
C GLY A 196 11.41 14.12 -5.72
N SER A 197 10.17 14.13 -5.20
CA SER A 197 9.78 13.38 -4.01
C SER A 197 8.29 13.04 -4.00
N GLY A 198 7.95 11.88 -3.48
CA GLY A 198 6.58 11.46 -3.32
C GLY A 198 6.38 9.96 -3.39
N VAL A 199 5.12 9.55 -3.35
CA VAL A 199 4.72 8.15 -3.34
C VAL A 199 4.00 7.81 -4.64
N VAL A 200 4.38 6.67 -5.22
CA VAL A 200 3.69 6.02 -6.33
C VAL A 200 2.96 4.79 -5.80
N VAL A 201 1.66 4.75 -6.01
CA VAL A 201 0.78 3.66 -5.60
C VAL A 201 0.41 2.83 -6.82
N LEU A 202 0.83 1.58 -6.85
CA LEU A 202 0.59 0.63 -7.95
C LEU A 202 0.22 -0.75 -7.40
N PRO A 203 -0.68 -1.48 -8.05
CA PRO A 203 -1.01 -2.86 -7.67
C PRO A 203 0.21 -3.76 -7.51
N CYS A 204 0.07 -4.82 -6.74
CA CYS A 204 1.02 -5.92 -6.79
C CYS A 204 1.03 -6.51 -8.22
N GLY A 205 2.23 -6.81 -8.75
CA GLY A 205 2.37 -7.31 -10.13
C GLY A 205 2.32 -6.22 -11.23
N ALA A 206 2.01 -4.96 -10.90
CA ALA A 206 2.03 -3.85 -11.86
C ALA A 206 3.43 -3.32 -12.19
N GLY A 207 4.49 -3.93 -11.66
CA GLY A 207 5.89 -3.59 -11.99
C GLY A 207 6.42 -2.38 -11.22
N LYS A 208 6.16 -2.28 -9.91
CA LYS A 208 6.74 -1.23 -9.04
C LYS A 208 8.26 -1.15 -9.16
N THR A 209 8.95 -2.30 -9.22
CA THR A 209 10.41 -2.38 -9.39
C THR A 209 10.86 -1.72 -10.70
N ILE A 210 10.10 -1.89 -11.79
CA ILE A 210 10.37 -1.26 -13.08
C ILE A 210 10.23 0.27 -12.97
N VAL A 211 9.20 0.76 -12.28
CA VAL A 211 9.04 2.20 -12.01
C VAL A 211 10.21 2.74 -11.20
N GLY A 212 10.68 1.99 -10.20
CA GLY A 212 11.87 2.34 -9.44
C GLY A 212 13.14 2.39 -10.30
N ALA A 213 13.37 1.39 -11.16
CA ALA A 213 14.49 1.36 -12.09
C ALA A 213 14.43 2.52 -13.10
N ALA A 214 13.24 2.82 -13.62
CA ALA A 214 13.03 3.95 -14.53
C ALA A 214 13.22 5.32 -13.83
N ALA A 215 12.85 5.44 -12.56
CA ALA A 215 13.14 6.63 -11.77
C ALA A 215 14.65 6.80 -11.52
N MET A 216 15.39 5.70 -11.34
CA MET A 216 16.86 5.72 -11.26
C MET A 216 17.46 6.22 -12.57
N ALA A 217 17.02 5.68 -13.71
CA ALA A 217 17.44 6.13 -15.05
C ALA A 217 17.09 7.62 -15.30
N ALA A 218 15.93 8.07 -14.84
CA ALA A 218 15.53 9.49 -14.99
C ALA A 218 16.33 10.45 -14.09
N THR A 219 17.03 9.94 -13.08
CA THR A 219 17.82 10.77 -12.14
C THR A 219 19.32 10.66 -12.33
N ASP A 220 19.82 9.63 -13.00
CA ASP A 220 21.22 9.37 -13.33
C ASP A 220 22.18 9.60 -12.15
N THR A 221 21.89 8.95 -11.02
CA THR A 221 22.64 9.21 -9.79
C THR A 221 22.76 7.96 -8.91
N THR A 222 23.76 7.97 -8.03
CA THR A 222 23.87 6.96 -6.97
C THR A 222 22.57 6.80 -6.20
N THR A 223 22.14 5.55 -6.02
CA THR A 223 20.83 5.24 -5.46
C THR A 223 20.91 4.27 -4.28
N LEU A 224 20.23 4.62 -3.19
CA LEU A 224 19.97 3.73 -2.08
C LEU A 224 18.53 3.18 -2.16
N ILE A 225 18.40 1.86 -2.25
CA ILE A 225 17.10 1.17 -2.31
C ILE A 225 16.86 0.50 -0.96
N LEU A 226 15.78 0.86 -0.30
CA LEU A 226 15.39 0.30 0.99
C LEU A 226 14.23 -0.68 0.81
N VAL A 227 14.44 -1.93 1.21
CA VAL A 227 13.50 -3.04 1.00
C VAL A 227 13.15 -3.73 2.31
N THR A 228 12.07 -4.50 2.31
CA THR A 228 11.56 -5.16 3.52
C THR A 228 12.42 -6.32 4.01
N ASN A 229 13.06 -7.08 3.10
CA ASN A 229 13.83 -8.29 3.43
C ASN A 229 14.83 -8.66 2.33
N THR A 230 15.63 -9.70 2.58
CA THR A 230 16.69 -10.16 1.64
C THR A 230 16.13 -10.77 0.35
N VAL A 231 14.92 -11.33 0.38
CA VAL A 231 14.28 -11.87 -0.85
C VAL A 231 13.93 -10.71 -1.78
N SER A 232 13.32 -9.64 -1.23
CA SER A 232 13.06 -8.41 -2.00
C SER A 232 14.37 -7.80 -2.53
N ALA A 233 15.45 -7.84 -1.75
CA ALA A 233 16.76 -7.35 -2.21
C ALA A 233 17.27 -8.13 -3.44
N ARG A 234 17.18 -9.45 -3.41
CA ARG A 234 17.57 -10.30 -4.55
C ARG A 234 16.69 -10.06 -5.77
N GLN A 235 15.39 -9.89 -5.57
CA GLN A 235 14.45 -9.59 -6.64
C GLN A 235 14.79 -8.23 -7.30
N TRP A 236 15.03 -7.19 -6.51
CA TRP A 236 15.48 -5.89 -7.01
C TRP A 236 16.78 -6.02 -7.82
N ARG A 237 17.78 -6.73 -7.27
CA ARG A 237 19.05 -6.96 -7.97
C ARG A 237 18.85 -7.64 -9.33
N ALA A 238 18.04 -8.72 -9.36
CA ALA A 238 17.76 -9.46 -10.59
C ALA A 238 17.05 -8.59 -11.64
N GLU A 239 16.05 -7.80 -11.23
CA GLU A 239 15.34 -6.88 -12.13
C GLU A 239 16.24 -5.76 -12.65
N LEU A 240 17.08 -5.16 -11.80
CA LEU A 240 18.02 -4.13 -12.21
C LEU A 240 19.01 -4.67 -13.26
N LEU A 241 19.60 -5.84 -13.03
CA LEU A 241 20.51 -6.49 -13.99
C LEU A 241 19.83 -6.87 -15.30
N ALA A 242 18.55 -7.22 -15.28
CA ALA A 242 17.80 -7.62 -16.46
C ALA A 242 17.21 -6.43 -17.25
N ARG A 243 17.04 -5.27 -16.63
CA ARG A 243 16.26 -4.15 -17.17
C ARG A 243 17.04 -2.85 -17.31
N THR A 244 18.26 -2.80 -16.81
CA THR A 244 19.10 -1.59 -16.88
C THR A 244 20.49 -1.92 -17.39
N SER A 245 21.27 -0.87 -17.72
CA SER A 245 22.69 -0.97 -18.07
C SER A 245 23.60 -1.35 -16.90
N LEU A 246 23.08 -1.41 -15.68
CA LEU A 246 23.86 -1.68 -14.48
C LEU A 246 24.48 -3.08 -14.47
N THR A 247 25.70 -3.17 -13.97
CA THR A 247 26.47 -4.39 -13.84
C THR A 247 26.50 -4.92 -12.39
N GLU A 248 26.92 -6.16 -12.22
CA GLU A 248 27.14 -6.79 -10.91
C GLU A 248 28.07 -5.96 -10.01
N ASP A 249 29.07 -5.25 -10.59
CA ASP A 249 30.03 -4.46 -9.86
C ASP A 249 29.45 -3.13 -9.34
N GLU A 250 28.33 -2.68 -9.86
CA GLU A 250 27.67 -1.43 -9.47
C GLU A 250 26.55 -1.64 -8.45
N ILE A 251 26.07 -2.89 -8.27
CA ILE A 251 24.96 -3.20 -7.36
C ILE A 251 25.49 -3.93 -6.11
N GLY A 252 25.35 -3.30 -4.94
CA GLY A 252 25.69 -3.85 -3.63
C GLY A 252 24.45 -4.28 -2.83
N GLU A 253 24.62 -5.27 -1.94
CA GLU A 253 23.63 -5.66 -0.95
C GLU A 253 24.11 -5.30 0.46
N TYR A 254 23.25 -4.60 1.24
CA TYR A 254 23.48 -4.26 2.63
C TYR A 254 22.39 -4.85 3.52
N SER A 255 22.66 -6.06 4.02
CA SER A 255 21.69 -6.87 4.77
C SER A 255 22.33 -7.57 5.97
N GLY A 256 21.61 -8.47 6.61
CA GLY A 256 22.18 -9.36 7.64
C GLY A 256 23.31 -10.26 7.13
N GLN A 257 23.31 -10.57 5.84
CA GLN A 257 24.24 -11.51 5.19
C GLN A 257 25.40 -10.83 4.46
N SER A 258 25.19 -9.65 3.88
CA SER A 258 26.19 -8.89 3.14
C SER A 258 26.28 -7.44 3.64
N LYS A 259 27.43 -6.78 3.42
CA LYS A 259 27.70 -5.39 3.81
C LYS A 259 28.37 -4.62 2.68
N GLU A 260 27.99 -4.89 1.45
CA GLU A 260 28.56 -4.24 0.28
C GLU A 260 27.87 -2.89 0.03
N ILE A 261 28.66 -1.82 -0.05
CA ILE A 261 28.21 -0.49 -0.44
C ILE A 261 28.80 -0.20 -1.82
N LYS A 262 27.92 0.00 -2.80
CA LYS A 262 28.24 0.28 -4.20
C LYS A 262 27.37 1.43 -4.70
N PRO A 263 27.62 2.01 -5.89
CA PRO A 263 26.84 3.13 -6.42
C PRO A 263 25.31 2.94 -6.38
N VAL A 264 24.84 1.71 -6.59
CA VAL A 264 23.47 1.28 -6.28
C VAL A 264 23.54 0.30 -5.11
N THR A 265 22.97 0.65 -3.97
CA THR A 265 22.99 -0.21 -2.77
C THR A 265 21.57 -0.57 -2.37
N ILE A 266 21.31 -1.86 -2.22
CA ILE A 266 20.02 -2.39 -1.78
C ILE A 266 20.15 -2.78 -0.31
N ALA A 267 19.48 -2.05 0.60
CA ALA A 267 19.55 -2.29 2.03
C ALA A 267 18.19 -2.73 2.60
N THR A 268 18.20 -3.64 3.58
CA THR A 268 16.94 -4.06 4.23
C THR A 268 16.57 -3.11 5.38
N TYR A 269 15.26 -2.83 5.57
CA TYR A 269 14.78 -2.06 6.73
C TYR A 269 15.26 -2.65 8.06
N GLN A 270 15.33 -3.97 8.15
CA GLN A 270 15.74 -4.68 9.35
C GLN A 270 17.15 -4.31 9.77
N ILE A 271 18.11 -4.22 8.84
CA ILE A 271 19.50 -3.89 9.17
C ILE A 271 19.62 -2.49 9.78
N LEU A 272 18.79 -1.54 9.33
CA LEU A 272 18.80 -0.17 9.84
C LEU A 272 18.28 -0.09 11.29
N THR A 273 17.48 -1.07 11.72
CA THR A 273 16.90 -1.11 13.08
C THR A 273 17.74 -1.91 14.08
N VAL A 274 18.83 -2.54 13.63
CA VAL A 274 19.74 -3.29 14.52
C VAL A 274 20.46 -2.35 15.47
N LYS A 275 20.34 -2.63 16.76
CA LYS A 275 21.04 -1.88 17.82
C LYS A 275 22.21 -2.66 18.36
N ARG A 276 23.33 -1.95 18.61
CA ARG A 276 24.50 -2.42 19.36
C ARG A 276 24.84 -1.36 20.41
N GLY A 277 24.92 -1.77 21.68
CA GLY A 277 25.20 -0.81 22.75
C GLY A 277 24.12 0.29 22.93
N GLY A 278 22.90 0.08 22.46
CA GLY A 278 21.80 1.07 22.53
C GLY A 278 21.66 1.96 21.28
N GLU A 279 22.68 2.02 20.43
CA GLU A 279 22.70 2.83 19.20
C GLU A 279 22.43 1.98 17.96
N TYR A 280 21.90 2.59 16.90
CA TYR A 280 21.68 1.94 15.62
C TYR A 280 23.01 1.73 14.88
N ALA A 281 23.43 0.46 14.77
CA ALA A 281 24.77 0.11 14.34
C ALA A 281 25.05 0.32 12.84
N HIS A 282 24.02 0.48 12.02
CA HIS A 282 24.14 0.46 10.57
C HIS A 282 23.60 1.73 9.88
N LEU A 283 23.40 2.82 10.62
CA LEU A 283 22.94 4.08 10.05
C LEU A 283 23.94 4.71 9.08
N GLY A 284 25.22 4.42 9.25
CA GLY A 284 26.26 4.94 8.36
C GLY A 284 26.06 4.62 6.88
N VAL A 285 25.23 3.64 6.52
CA VAL A 285 24.87 3.37 5.12
C VAL A 285 24.08 4.52 4.49
N LEU A 286 23.33 5.29 5.29
CA LEU A 286 22.54 6.43 4.82
C LEU A 286 23.41 7.58 4.32
N ASP A 287 24.64 7.69 4.82
CA ASP A 287 25.61 8.73 4.48
C ASP A 287 26.90 8.16 3.87
N ALA A 288 26.92 6.86 3.55
CA ALA A 288 28.12 6.19 3.05
C ALA A 288 28.57 6.69 1.67
N LEU A 289 27.61 7.12 0.84
CA LEU A 289 27.84 7.78 -0.44
C LEU A 289 26.98 9.04 -0.52
N ASP A 290 27.32 9.92 -1.46
CA ASP A 290 26.46 11.07 -1.79
C ASP A 290 25.27 10.60 -2.63
N TRP A 291 24.27 10.00 -1.96
CA TRP A 291 23.06 9.49 -2.60
C TRP A 291 22.26 10.62 -3.24
N GLY A 292 21.93 10.49 -4.52
CA GLY A 292 21.02 11.42 -5.20
C GLY A 292 19.56 10.98 -5.14
N LEU A 293 19.32 9.67 -5.04
CA LEU A 293 17.99 9.08 -4.94
C LEU A 293 17.91 8.05 -3.82
N ILE A 294 16.81 8.06 -3.08
CA ILE A 294 16.46 7.01 -2.12
C ILE A 294 15.10 6.43 -2.51
N VAL A 295 15.07 5.14 -2.78
CA VAL A 295 13.85 4.39 -3.09
C VAL A 295 13.40 3.60 -1.86
N TYR A 296 12.15 3.75 -1.46
CA TYR A 296 11.53 3.02 -0.36
C TYR A 296 10.52 2.04 -0.93
N ASP A 297 10.89 0.76 -1.01
CA ASP A 297 9.96 -0.28 -1.46
C ASP A 297 9.03 -0.69 -0.31
N GLU A 298 7.75 -0.86 -0.63
CA GLU A 298 6.67 -1.08 0.34
C GLU A 298 6.71 -0.04 1.49
N VAL A 299 6.72 1.24 1.12
CA VAL A 299 6.93 2.38 2.05
C VAL A 299 5.97 2.40 3.24
N HIS A 300 4.79 1.78 3.11
CA HIS A 300 3.82 1.63 4.19
C HIS A 300 4.35 0.74 5.35
N LEU A 301 5.32 -0.15 5.08
CA LEU A 301 5.97 -1.01 6.08
C LEU A 301 7.20 -0.36 6.73
N LEU A 302 7.53 0.88 6.38
CA LEU A 302 8.68 1.58 6.93
C LEU A 302 8.62 1.62 8.47
N PRO A 303 9.59 1.03 9.20
CA PRO A 303 9.57 1.00 10.65
C PRO A 303 9.63 2.41 11.26
N ALA A 304 8.89 2.64 12.36
CA ALA A 304 8.84 3.93 13.04
C ALA A 304 10.23 4.53 13.39
N PRO A 305 11.25 3.75 13.81
CA PRO A 305 12.59 4.27 14.00
C PRO A 305 13.23 4.81 12.71
N VAL A 306 12.96 4.16 11.56
CA VAL A 306 13.52 4.57 10.27
C VAL A 306 12.89 5.88 9.79
N PHE A 307 11.63 6.17 10.15
CA PHE A 307 11.02 7.48 9.87
C PHE A 307 11.79 8.65 10.45
N LYS A 308 12.36 8.54 11.67
CA LYS A 308 13.21 9.59 12.23
C LYS A 308 14.45 9.84 11.38
N LEU A 309 15.03 8.76 10.86
CA LEU A 309 16.22 8.82 10.02
C LEU A 309 15.93 9.42 8.64
N THR A 310 14.73 9.19 8.10
CA THR A 310 14.32 9.82 6.83
C THR A 310 14.11 11.32 6.97
N ALA A 311 13.91 11.83 8.18
CA ALA A 311 13.88 13.28 8.42
C ALA A 311 15.21 13.96 8.06
N ASP A 312 16.33 13.28 8.26
CA ASP A 312 17.68 13.80 7.94
C ASP A 312 17.99 13.69 6.43
N LEU A 313 17.25 12.87 5.70
CA LEU A 313 17.44 12.64 4.26
C LEU A 313 16.61 13.57 3.37
N GLN A 314 16.10 14.68 3.90
CA GLN A 314 15.20 15.57 3.16
C GLN A 314 15.87 16.29 1.98
N ALA A 315 17.19 16.38 1.99
CA ALA A 315 17.97 16.93 0.88
C ALA A 315 18.08 15.98 -0.32
N ARG A 316 17.69 14.70 -0.19
CA ARG A 316 17.75 13.69 -1.26
C ARG A 316 16.40 13.57 -1.96
N ARG A 317 16.40 13.15 -3.25
CA ARG A 317 15.16 12.70 -3.90
C ARG A 317 14.65 11.44 -3.20
N ARG A 318 13.35 11.32 -3.04
CA ARG A 318 12.74 10.20 -2.29
C ARG A 318 11.53 9.66 -3.03
N LEU A 319 11.62 8.41 -3.47
CA LEU A 319 10.54 7.67 -4.10
C LEU A 319 10.00 6.60 -3.17
N GLY A 320 8.77 6.73 -2.73
CA GLY A 320 8.04 5.67 -2.04
C GLY A 320 7.25 4.82 -3.05
N LEU A 321 7.43 3.51 -3.03
CA LEU A 321 6.66 2.56 -3.83
C LEU A 321 5.78 1.73 -2.90
N THR A 322 4.52 1.55 -3.25
CA THR A 322 3.60 0.73 -2.44
C THR A 322 2.40 0.25 -3.25
N ALA A 323 1.78 -0.84 -2.82
CA ALA A 323 0.47 -1.24 -3.33
C ALA A 323 -0.68 -0.53 -2.60
N THR A 324 -0.43 -0.06 -1.37
CA THR A 324 -1.40 0.63 -0.54
C THR A 324 -0.71 1.73 0.25
N LEU A 325 -1.32 2.90 0.37
CA LEU A 325 -0.78 3.98 1.20
C LEU A 325 -1.34 3.95 2.64
N VAL A 326 -2.24 3.01 2.93
CA VAL A 326 -2.82 2.85 4.26
C VAL A 326 -1.82 2.18 5.20
N ARG A 327 -1.64 2.76 6.39
CA ARG A 327 -0.82 2.19 7.46
C ARG A 327 -1.70 1.72 8.61
N GLU A 328 -1.39 0.57 9.16
CA GLU A 328 -2.14 0.00 10.31
C GLU A 328 -1.94 0.81 11.60
N ASP A 329 -0.85 1.58 11.70
CA ASP A 329 -0.53 2.46 12.84
C ASP A 329 -1.11 3.88 12.71
N GLY A 330 -1.85 4.18 11.64
CA GLY A 330 -2.48 5.49 11.39
C GLY A 330 -1.48 6.63 11.14
N ARG A 331 -0.24 6.31 10.71
CA ARG A 331 0.85 7.28 10.52
C ARG A 331 1.08 7.64 9.05
N GLU A 332 0.04 7.65 8.24
CA GLU A 332 0.10 8.05 6.82
C GLU A 332 0.62 9.49 6.66
N SER A 333 0.34 10.36 7.64
CA SER A 333 0.84 11.73 7.67
C SER A 333 2.37 11.82 7.76
N ASP A 334 3.05 10.81 8.34
CA ASP A 334 4.52 10.76 8.37
C ASP A 334 5.06 10.42 6.97
N VAL A 335 4.41 9.53 6.22
CA VAL A 335 4.78 9.24 4.82
C VAL A 335 4.62 10.51 3.98
N PHE A 336 3.49 11.20 4.09
CA PHE A 336 3.23 12.45 3.39
C PHE A 336 4.29 13.51 3.67
N SER A 337 4.68 13.71 4.94
CA SER A 337 5.62 14.79 5.32
C SER A 337 7.08 14.45 5.02
N LEU A 338 7.49 13.19 5.17
CA LEU A 338 8.90 12.80 5.09
C LEU A 338 9.31 12.22 3.75
N ILE A 339 8.46 11.39 3.13
CA ILE A 339 8.72 10.85 1.79
C ILE A 339 8.19 11.83 0.74
N GLY A 340 6.96 12.25 0.90
CA GLY A 340 6.27 13.19 0.05
C GLY A 340 4.81 12.80 -0.19
N PRO A 341 4.04 13.67 -0.83
CA PRO A 341 2.65 13.40 -1.17
C PRO A 341 2.53 12.25 -2.18
N LYS A 342 1.33 11.69 -2.28
CA LYS A 342 0.98 10.74 -3.34
C LYS A 342 1.03 11.48 -4.70
N ARG A 343 1.96 11.09 -5.55
CA ARG A 343 2.17 11.70 -6.87
C ARG A 343 1.44 10.96 -7.97
N PHE A 344 1.30 9.67 -7.82
CA PHE A 344 0.62 8.83 -8.79
C PHE A 344 -0.11 7.68 -8.08
N ASP A 345 -1.29 7.37 -8.58
CA ASP A 345 -2.12 6.25 -8.10
C ASP A 345 -2.84 5.64 -9.30
N ALA A 346 -2.61 4.37 -9.54
CA ALA A 346 -3.32 3.65 -10.60
C ALA A 346 -4.28 2.64 -9.98
N PRO A 347 -5.60 2.87 -10.07
CA PRO A 347 -6.60 1.95 -9.57
C PRO A 347 -6.47 0.56 -10.19
N TRP A 348 -6.57 -0.48 -9.37
CA TRP A 348 -6.37 -1.86 -9.82
C TRP A 348 -7.30 -2.25 -10.97
N LYS A 349 -8.56 -1.81 -10.91
CA LYS A 349 -9.55 -2.10 -11.96
C LYS A 349 -9.22 -1.45 -13.31
N GLU A 350 -8.53 -0.33 -13.34
CA GLU A 350 -8.06 0.28 -14.59
C GLU A 350 -6.94 -0.51 -15.22
N ILE A 351 -5.97 -0.95 -14.41
CA ILE A 351 -4.85 -1.80 -14.85
C ILE A 351 -5.37 -3.17 -15.30
N GLU A 352 -6.39 -3.72 -14.62
CA GLU A 352 -7.11 -4.92 -15.00
C GLU A 352 -7.80 -4.75 -16.37
N ALA A 353 -8.55 -3.65 -16.54
CA ALA A 353 -9.25 -3.35 -17.79
C ALA A 353 -8.28 -3.19 -18.99
N GLN A 354 -7.06 -2.75 -18.74
CA GLN A 354 -6.00 -2.68 -19.74
C GLN A 354 -5.29 -4.03 -19.99
N GLY A 355 -5.65 -5.09 -19.27
CA GLY A 355 -5.09 -6.43 -19.41
C GLY A 355 -3.71 -6.63 -18.79
N PHE A 356 -3.22 -5.69 -17.97
CA PHE A 356 -1.90 -5.77 -17.35
C PHE A 356 -1.87 -6.58 -16.06
N ILE A 357 -3.02 -6.76 -15.42
CA ILE A 357 -3.21 -7.73 -14.34
C ILE A 357 -4.43 -8.60 -14.67
N ALA A 358 -4.47 -9.81 -14.11
CA ALA A 358 -5.57 -10.73 -14.33
C ALA A 358 -6.86 -10.22 -13.66
N PRO A 359 -8.03 -10.40 -14.27
CA PRO A 359 -9.29 -10.15 -13.59
C PRO A 359 -9.43 -11.06 -12.39
N ALA A 360 -10.08 -10.57 -11.31
CA ALA A 360 -10.34 -11.34 -10.11
C ALA A 360 -11.81 -11.29 -9.70
N ALA A 361 -12.35 -12.45 -9.31
CA ALA A 361 -13.62 -12.61 -8.64
C ALA A 361 -13.38 -12.86 -7.14
N CYS A 362 -14.00 -12.08 -6.27
CA CYS A 362 -13.86 -12.18 -4.83
C CYS A 362 -15.16 -12.72 -4.22
N PHE A 363 -15.04 -13.72 -3.34
CA PHE A 363 -16.16 -14.38 -2.68
C PHE A 363 -15.96 -14.38 -1.17
N GLU A 364 -17.04 -14.09 -0.43
CA GLU A 364 -17.11 -14.31 1.02
C GLU A 364 -18.08 -15.47 1.26
N VAL A 365 -17.56 -16.60 1.74
CA VAL A 365 -18.37 -17.76 2.09
C VAL A 365 -18.65 -17.72 3.58
N ARG A 366 -19.92 -17.61 3.96
CA ARG A 366 -20.36 -17.58 5.34
C ARG A 366 -20.72 -18.97 5.82
N ILE A 367 -20.10 -19.37 6.93
CA ILE A 367 -20.41 -20.60 7.66
C ILE A 367 -21.08 -20.27 8.98
N ASP A 368 -21.92 -21.15 9.48
CA ASP A 368 -22.48 -21.06 10.83
C ASP A 368 -21.64 -21.93 11.79
N LEU A 369 -21.34 -21.41 12.99
CA LEU A 369 -20.81 -22.26 14.06
C LEU A 369 -21.89 -23.23 14.55
N ASP A 370 -21.51 -24.45 14.90
CA ASP A 370 -22.44 -25.38 15.54
C ASP A 370 -22.81 -24.95 16.97
N GLU A 371 -23.69 -25.69 17.64
CA GLU A 371 -24.21 -25.29 18.95
C GLU A 371 -23.10 -25.33 20.02
N ASP A 372 -22.22 -26.31 20.00
CA ASP A 372 -21.10 -26.45 20.96
C ASP A 372 -20.07 -25.34 20.73
N GLU A 373 -19.68 -25.10 19.47
CA GLU A 373 -18.79 -24.00 19.08
C GLU A 373 -19.35 -22.63 19.50
N ARG A 374 -20.66 -22.39 19.33
CA ARG A 374 -21.32 -21.14 19.74
C ARG A 374 -21.31 -20.94 21.25
N LEU A 375 -21.51 -22.00 22.01
CA LEU A 375 -21.45 -21.94 23.49
C LEU A 375 -20.02 -21.65 23.96
N GLU A 376 -19.02 -22.32 23.39
CA GLU A 376 -17.61 -22.07 23.71
C GLU A 376 -17.20 -20.64 23.31
N TYR A 377 -17.58 -20.18 22.12
CA TYR A 377 -17.35 -18.83 21.64
C TYR A 377 -17.97 -17.76 22.59
N ALA A 378 -19.20 -17.97 23.03
CA ALA A 378 -19.89 -17.06 23.93
C ALA A 378 -19.22 -16.97 25.33
N ALA A 379 -18.65 -18.09 25.80
CA ALA A 379 -17.99 -18.18 27.10
C ALA A 379 -16.54 -17.65 27.08
N SER A 380 -15.94 -17.48 25.91
CA SER A 380 -14.51 -17.16 25.75
C SER A 380 -14.23 -15.66 25.77
N GLY A 381 -12.98 -15.28 26.12
CA GLY A 381 -12.49 -13.92 26.04
C GLY A 381 -12.12 -13.48 24.61
N ASP A 382 -11.95 -12.18 24.36
CA ASP A 382 -11.83 -11.57 23.01
C ASP A 382 -10.76 -12.22 22.12
N ARG A 383 -9.57 -12.57 22.64
CA ARG A 383 -8.52 -13.22 21.85
C ARG A 383 -8.88 -14.64 21.45
N GLU A 384 -9.55 -15.35 22.33
CA GLU A 384 -9.95 -16.74 22.14
C GLU A 384 -11.16 -16.83 21.18
N ARG A 385 -12.10 -15.90 21.26
CA ARG A 385 -13.24 -15.79 20.33
C ARG A 385 -12.80 -15.78 18.89
N TYR A 386 -11.79 -14.95 18.56
CA TYR A 386 -11.32 -14.91 17.18
C TYR A 386 -10.69 -16.23 16.75
N ARG A 387 -9.88 -16.86 17.62
CA ARG A 387 -9.26 -18.16 17.31
C ARG A 387 -10.32 -19.22 17.06
N LEU A 388 -11.32 -19.34 17.94
CA LEU A 388 -12.42 -20.30 17.82
C LEU A 388 -13.17 -20.11 16.50
N ALA A 389 -13.63 -18.89 16.22
CA ALA A 389 -14.35 -18.59 14.99
C ALA A 389 -13.50 -18.81 13.73
N ALA A 390 -12.22 -18.43 13.78
CA ALA A 390 -11.30 -18.55 12.66
C ALA A 390 -10.89 -20.00 12.38
N SER A 391 -10.80 -20.86 13.43
CA SER A 391 -10.34 -22.26 13.34
C SER A 391 -11.49 -23.27 13.39
N SER A 392 -12.72 -22.89 13.15
CA SER A 392 -13.85 -23.82 13.11
C SER A 392 -13.60 -24.97 12.13
N PRO A 393 -13.80 -26.24 12.52
CA PRO A 393 -13.65 -27.42 11.67
C PRO A 393 -14.51 -27.38 10.41
N ARG A 394 -15.64 -26.66 10.44
CA ARG A 394 -16.51 -26.46 9.27
C ARG A 394 -15.79 -25.75 8.13
N LYS A 395 -14.79 -24.93 8.42
CA LYS A 395 -13.98 -24.29 7.38
C LYS A 395 -13.22 -25.30 6.54
N VAL A 396 -12.75 -26.41 7.14
CA VAL A 396 -12.05 -27.49 6.41
C VAL A 396 -12.98 -28.12 5.36
N GLU A 397 -14.23 -28.41 5.74
CA GLU A 397 -15.21 -28.97 4.81
C GLU A 397 -15.61 -27.95 3.72
N THR A 398 -15.68 -26.68 4.08
CA THR A 398 -15.95 -25.62 3.12
C THR A 398 -14.81 -25.46 2.10
N VAL A 399 -13.53 -25.54 2.55
CA VAL A 399 -12.37 -25.58 1.64
C VAL A 399 -12.45 -26.72 0.66
N LYS A 400 -12.77 -27.96 1.13
CA LYS A 400 -12.92 -29.13 0.25
C LYS A 400 -14.00 -28.89 -0.82
N ARG A 401 -15.13 -28.25 -0.45
CA ARG A 401 -16.20 -27.92 -1.41
C ARG A 401 -15.75 -26.88 -2.45
N VAL A 402 -15.01 -25.85 -2.03
CA VAL A 402 -14.45 -24.86 -2.97
C VAL A 402 -13.48 -25.55 -3.92
N LEU A 403 -12.55 -26.37 -3.43
CA LEU A 403 -11.59 -27.08 -4.27
C LEU A 403 -12.27 -28.05 -5.26
N ALA A 404 -13.38 -28.67 -4.86
CA ALA A 404 -14.14 -29.57 -5.73
C ALA A 404 -14.79 -28.83 -6.93
N GLN A 405 -15.02 -27.51 -6.81
CA GLN A 405 -15.50 -26.66 -7.92
C GLN A 405 -14.38 -26.24 -8.86
N HIS A 406 -13.14 -26.26 -8.38
CA HIS A 406 -11.93 -25.83 -9.08
C HIS A 406 -10.87 -26.94 -9.21
N PRO A 407 -11.21 -28.11 -9.76
CA PRO A 407 -10.39 -29.33 -9.67
C PRO A 407 -9.02 -29.22 -10.34
N ASP A 408 -8.88 -28.31 -11.33
CA ASP A 408 -7.67 -28.16 -12.14
C ASP A 408 -6.89 -26.86 -11.85
N GLU A 409 -7.34 -26.06 -10.87
CA GLU A 409 -6.73 -24.77 -10.60
C GLU A 409 -5.62 -24.85 -9.55
N PRO A 410 -4.42 -24.30 -9.83
CA PRO A 410 -3.37 -24.15 -8.82
C PRO A 410 -3.88 -23.30 -7.66
N THR A 411 -3.91 -23.87 -6.46
CA THR A 411 -4.60 -23.30 -5.30
C THR A 411 -3.68 -23.02 -4.13
N LEU A 412 -3.80 -21.84 -3.52
CA LEU A 412 -3.23 -21.51 -2.23
C LEU A 412 -4.32 -21.51 -1.15
N VAL A 413 -4.16 -22.33 -0.11
CA VAL A 413 -4.99 -22.29 1.09
C VAL A 413 -4.23 -21.53 2.18
N ILE A 414 -4.76 -20.40 2.63
CA ILE A 414 -4.03 -19.43 3.44
C ILE A 414 -4.68 -19.30 4.82
N GLY A 415 -3.87 -19.44 5.89
CA GLY A 415 -4.36 -19.29 7.25
C GLY A 415 -3.31 -18.73 8.22
N GLN A 416 -3.75 -18.48 9.45
CA GLN A 416 -2.92 -17.89 10.50
C GLN A 416 -2.53 -18.93 11.58
N TYR A 417 -3.42 -19.83 11.92
CA TYR A 417 -3.26 -20.76 13.01
C TYR A 417 -2.66 -22.08 12.54
N LEU A 418 -1.53 -22.48 13.13
CA LEU A 418 -0.78 -23.67 12.66
C LEU A 418 -1.59 -24.95 12.84
N ASP A 419 -2.29 -25.10 13.96
CA ASP A 419 -3.19 -26.25 14.23
C ASP A 419 -4.26 -26.42 13.14
N GLN A 420 -4.91 -25.33 12.72
CA GLN A 420 -5.84 -25.34 11.61
C GLN A 420 -5.16 -25.70 10.27
N LEU A 421 -3.95 -25.19 10.05
CA LEU A 421 -3.21 -25.46 8.80
C LEU A 421 -2.71 -26.91 8.74
N ASP A 422 -2.31 -27.49 9.87
CA ASP A 422 -1.97 -28.92 9.98
C ASP A 422 -3.18 -29.80 9.65
N GLU A 423 -4.35 -29.48 10.18
CA GLU A 423 -5.60 -30.18 9.88
C GLU A 423 -5.97 -30.07 8.39
N LEU A 424 -5.86 -28.87 7.80
CA LEU A 424 -6.11 -28.66 6.37
C LEU A 424 -5.11 -29.42 5.51
N SER A 425 -3.82 -29.39 5.84
CA SER A 425 -2.78 -30.14 5.14
C SER A 425 -3.09 -31.64 5.11
N ALA A 426 -3.43 -32.20 6.26
CA ALA A 426 -3.82 -33.60 6.35
C ALA A 426 -5.12 -33.92 5.61
N ALA A 427 -6.14 -33.07 5.73
CA ALA A 427 -7.45 -33.26 5.13
C ALA A 427 -7.48 -33.12 3.60
N LEU A 428 -6.51 -32.37 3.03
CA LEU A 428 -6.37 -32.10 1.59
C LEU A 428 -5.25 -32.92 0.94
N ASP A 429 -4.48 -33.68 1.74
CA ASP A 429 -3.24 -34.35 1.30
C ASP A 429 -2.31 -33.38 0.55
N ALA A 430 -2.11 -32.19 1.13
CA ALA A 430 -1.38 -31.08 0.51
C ALA A 430 -0.21 -30.61 1.41
N PRO A 431 0.96 -30.25 0.85
CA PRO A 431 2.08 -29.81 1.65
C PRO A 431 1.81 -28.49 2.38
N LEU A 432 2.32 -28.39 3.63
CA LEU A 432 2.22 -27.23 4.49
C LEU A 432 3.54 -26.45 4.50
N ILE A 433 3.46 -25.14 4.22
CA ILE A 433 4.59 -24.21 4.30
C ILE A 433 4.37 -23.22 5.43
N THR A 434 5.28 -23.22 6.40
CA THR A 434 5.26 -22.32 7.57
C THR A 434 6.53 -21.47 7.64
N GLY A 435 6.64 -20.64 8.68
CA GLY A 435 7.86 -19.90 8.98
C GLY A 435 9.06 -20.79 9.31
N GLU A 436 8.82 -22.00 9.80
CA GLU A 436 9.84 -22.97 10.19
C GLU A 436 10.32 -23.86 9.03
N THR A 437 9.56 -23.92 7.93
CA THR A 437 9.95 -24.68 6.73
C THR A 437 11.26 -24.14 6.16
N PRO A 438 12.31 -24.97 6.00
CA PRO A 438 13.60 -24.54 5.45
C PRO A 438 13.47 -23.92 4.05
N VAL A 439 14.32 -22.94 3.74
CA VAL A 439 14.27 -22.24 2.45
C VAL A 439 14.41 -23.20 1.27
N SER A 440 15.33 -24.18 1.37
CA SER A 440 15.53 -25.17 0.31
C SER A 440 14.30 -26.04 0.06
N GLU A 441 13.59 -26.42 1.12
CA GLU A 441 12.35 -27.20 1.02
C GLU A 441 11.21 -26.37 0.41
N ARG A 442 11.09 -25.09 0.80
CA ARG A 442 10.12 -24.18 0.18
C ARG A 442 10.34 -24.03 -1.31
N GLU A 443 11.60 -23.87 -1.74
CA GLU A 443 11.95 -23.76 -3.16
C GLU A 443 11.53 -25.00 -3.94
N VAL A 444 11.75 -26.20 -3.39
CA VAL A 444 11.30 -27.46 -4.00
C VAL A 444 9.78 -27.51 -4.13
N LEU A 445 9.04 -27.17 -3.07
CA LEU A 445 7.57 -27.17 -3.09
C LEU A 445 7.01 -26.11 -4.06
N PHE A 446 7.62 -24.93 -4.10
CA PHE A 446 7.21 -23.90 -5.07
C PHE A 446 7.51 -24.30 -6.51
N GLN A 447 8.62 -25.00 -6.74
CA GLN A 447 8.91 -25.52 -8.07
C GLN A 447 7.91 -26.60 -8.48
N ALA A 448 7.59 -27.54 -7.59
CA ALA A 448 6.58 -28.57 -7.82
C ALA A 448 5.19 -27.97 -8.13
N PHE A 449 4.83 -26.88 -7.44
CA PHE A 449 3.60 -26.13 -7.70
C PHE A 449 3.61 -25.43 -9.06
N ARG A 450 4.72 -24.79 -9.44
CA ARG A 450 4.86 -24.16 -10.78
C ARG A 450 4.77 -25.17 -11.91
N GLU A 451 5.29 -26.37 -11.70
CA GLU A 451 5.26 -27.49 -12.65
C GLU A 451 3.92 -28.22 -12.68
N GLY A 452 3.04 -27.94 -11.71
CA GLY A 452 1.72 -28.56 -11.59
C GLY A 452 1.74 -29.98 -11.03
N THR A 453 2.88 -30.45 -10.48
CA THR A 453 2.98 -31.72 -9.75
C THR A 453 2.32 -31.62 -8.38
N GLU A 454 2.39 -30.44 -7.74
CA GLU A 454 1.59 -30.06 -6.59
C GLU A 454 0.57 -29.02 -7.01
N ARG A 455 -0.72 -29.29 -6.77
CA ARG A 455 -1.80 -28.36 -7.15
C ARG A 455 -2.30 -27.50 -6.01
N VAL A 456 -2.15 -27.95 -4.79
CA VAL A 456 -2.60 -27.26 -3.58
C VAL A 456 -1.42 -27.07 -2.65
N LEU A 457 -1.21 -25.84 -2.19
CA LEU A 457 -0.29 -25.54 -1.11
C LEU A 457 -1.04 -24.93 0.06
N VAL A 458 -0.84 -25.46 1.24
CA VAL A 458 -1.32 -24.87 2.49
C VAL A 458 -0.21 -23.96 3.03
N VAL A 459 -0.49 -22.68 3.25
CA VAL A 459 0.54 -21.70 3.60
C VAL A 459 0.16 -20.87 4.82
N SER A 460 1.11 -20.72 5.73
CA SER A 460 0.92 -19.84 6.87
C SER A 460 1.14 -18.37 6.51
N LYS A 461 0.66 -17.48 7.38
CA LYS A 461 0.87 -16.02 7.29
C LYS A 461 2.33 -15.62 7.03
N VAL A 462 3.28 -16.29 7.65
CA VAL A 462 4.71 -15.95 7.54
C VAL A 462 5.24 -16.17 6.12
N ALA A 463 4.63 -17.05 5.36
CA ALA A 463 4.97 -17.24 3.95
C ALA A 463 4.52 -16.07 3.06
N ASN A 464 3.61 -15.20 3.53
CA ASN A 464 3.09 -14.07 2.73
C ASN A 464 4.09 -12.92 2.53
N PHE A 465 4.95 -12.64 3.53
CA PHE A 465 5.80 -11.44 3.54
C PHE A 465 7.21 -11.64 2.98
N SER A 466 7.68 -12.87 2.85
CA SER A 466 9.12 -13.12 2.66
C SER A 466 9.45 -13.99 1.47
N VAL A 467 8.47 -14.51 0.74
CA VAL A 467 8.69 -15.54 -0.26
C VAL A 467 7.98 -15.18 -1.54
N ASP A 468 8.63 -15.43 -2.67
CA ASP A 468 8.01 -15.35 -4.00
C ASP A 468 7.06 -16.55 -4.16
N LEU A 469 5.87 -16.46 -3.52
CA LEU A 469 4.82 -17.46 -3.69
C LEU A 469 4.54 -17.65 -5.16
N PRO A 470 4.41 -18.89 -5.61
CA PRO A 470 4.10 -19.16 -7.02
C PRO A 470 2.72 -18.63 -7.39
N ASP A 471 2.53 -18.41 -8.68
CA ASP A 471 1.28 -17.92 -9.23
C ASP A 471 0.17 -18.96 -9.04
N ALA A 472 -0.90 -18.57 -8.34
CA ALA A 472 -2.09 -19.38 -8.16
C ALA A 472 -3.29 -18.78 -8.93
N SER A 473 -4.22 -19.59 -9.40
CA SER A 473 -5.49 -19.14 -10.01
C SER A 473 -6.60 -19.05 -8.98
N LEU A 474 -6.46 -19.82 -7.90
CA LEU A 474 -7.39 -19.85 -6.79
C LEU A 474 -6.64 -19.60 -5.48
N ALA A 475 -7.21 -18.77 -4.61
CA ALA A 475 -6.82 -18.72 -3.22
C ALA A 475 -8.03 -18.85 -2.32
N VAL A 476 -7.87 -19.60 -1.23
CA VAL A 476 -8.88 -19.78 -0.18
C VAL A 476 -8.28 -19.34 1.14
N GLN A 477 -8.81 -18.27 1.69
CA GLN A 477 -8.40 -17.75 2.98
C GLN A 477 -9.33 -18.26 4.08
N VAL A 478 -8.79 -19.02 5.03
CA VAL A 478 -9.55 -19.58 6.15
C VAL A 478 -9.44 -18.76 7.43
N SER A 479 -8.33 -18.06 7.61
CA SER A 479 -8.10 -17.12 8.72
C SER A 479 -7.10 -16.05 8.30
N GLY A 480 -7.07 -14.92 8.98
CA GLY A 480 -6.19 -13.80 8.65
C GLY A 480 -5.85 -12.95 9.87
N SER A 481 -4.93 -11.99 9.71
CA SER A 481 -4.61 -11.05 10.78
C SER A 481 -5.81 -10.15 11.08
N PHE A 482 -5.92 -9.73 12.31
CA PHE A 482 -6.95 -8.85 12.88
C PHE A 482 -7.33 -7.65 11.97
N GLY A 483 -7.98 -7.92 10.83
CA GLY A 483 -8.46 -6.89 9.91
C GLY A 483 -7.39 -6.22 9.03
N SER A 484 -6.20 -6.78 8.86
CA SER A 484 -5.12 -6.21 8.05
C SER A 484 -5.52 -6.09 6.57
N ARG A 485 -5.67 -4.84 6.10
CA ARG A 485 -5.95 -4.51 4.69
C ARG A 485 -4.79 -4.87 3.77
N GLN A 486 -3.57 -4.75 4.28
CA GLN A 486 -2.35 -4.96 3.52
C GLN A 486 -2.13 -6.43 3.17
N GLU A 487 -2.46 -7.33 4.10
CA GLU A 487 -2.36 -8.77 3.86
C GLU A 487 -3.29 -9.21 2.73
N GLU A 488 -4.53 -8.72 2.74
CA GLU A 488 -5.51 -9.00 1.69
C GLU A 488 -5.03 -8.53 0.32
N ALA A 489 -4.52 -7.30 0.25
CA ALA A 489 -3.96 -6.73 -0.98
C ALA A 489 -2.78 -7.55 -1.53
N GLN A 490 -1.87 -7.99 -0.66
CA GLN A 490 -0.72 -8.80 -1.07
C GLN A 490 -1.13 -10.20 -1.54
N ARG A 491 -2.11 -10.80 -0.90
CA ARG A 491 -2.65 -12.12 -1.26
C ARG A 491 -3.31 -12.07 -2.64
N LEU A 492 -4.23 -11.13 -2.84
CA LEU A 492 -4.87 -10.96 -4.14
C LEU A 492 -3.86 -10.58 -5.24
N GLY A 493 -2.91 -9.72 -4.93
CA GLY A 493 -1.90 -9.30 -5.89
C GLY A 493 -1.03 -10.43 -6.45
N ARG A 494 -0.95 -11.57 -5.76
CA ARG A 494 -0.27 -12.78 -6.26
C ARG A 494 -1.14 -13.59 -7.21
N LEU A 495 -2.46 -13.52 -7.05
CA LEU A 495 -3.41 -14.11 -7.98
C LEU A 495 -3.53 -13.31 -9.28
N LEU A 496 -3.32 -11.98 -9.19
CA LEU A 496 -3.53 -11.05 -10.31
C LEU A 496 -2.42 -11.04 -11.37
N ARG A 497 -1.45 -11.93 -11.30
CA ARG A 497 -0.44 -12.03 -12.36
C ARG A 497 -1.08 -12.53 -13.65
N PRO A 498 -0.78 -11.92 -14.81
CA PRO A 498 -1.42 -12.25 -16.08
C PRO A 498 -1.29 -13.74 -16.44
N LYS A 499 -2.38 -14.42 -16.73
CA LYS A 499 -2.44 -15.86 -17.03
C LYS A 499 -3.27 -16.16 -18.28
N GLY A 500 -2.95 -15.49 -19.38
CA GLY A 500 -3.60 -15.81 -20.66
C GLY A 500 -5.14 -15.61 -20.66
N GLY A 501 -5.64 -14.60 -19.95
CA GLY A 501 -7.06 -14.22 -19.95
C GLY A 501 -7.95 -15.00 -18.96
N ARG A 502 -7.38 -15.80 -18.06
CA ARG A 502 -8.16 -16.48 -17.01
C ARG A 502 -8.44 -15.53 -15.84
N THR A 503 -9.67 -15.59 -15.31
CA THR A 503 -10.06 -14.89 -14.06
C THR A 503 -9.51 -15.64 -12.87
N ALA A 504 -8.89 -14.92 -11.94
CA ALA A 504 -8.46 -15.48 -10.65
C ALA A 504 -9.64 -15.47 -9.66
N SER A 505 -9.77 -16.50 -8.83
CA SER A 505 -10.80 -16.61 -7.81
C SER A 505 -10.23 -16.50 -6.41
N PHE A 506 -10.81 -15.63 -5.58
CA PHE A 506 -10.39 -15.41 -4.20
C PHE A 506 -11.56 -15.64 -3.24
N TYR A 507 -11.47 -16.68 -2.44
CA TYR A 507 -12.49 -17.05 -1.44
C TYR A 507 -12.00 -16.70 -0.04
N THR A 508 -12.84 -16.03 0.74
CA THR A 508 -12.65 -15.83 2.19
C THR A 508 -13.74 -16.57 2.94
N ILE A 509 -13.38 -17.53 3.80
CA ILE A 509 -14.34 -18.28 4.60
C ILE A 509 -14.46 -17.64 5.97
N VAL A 510 -15.68 -17.25 6.35
CA VAL A 510 -15.97 -16.40 7.50
C VAL A 510 -17.05 -17.03 8.37
N ALA A 511 -16.82 -17.11 9.69
CA ALA A 511 -17.85 -17.53 10.63
C ALA A 511 -18.83 -16.38 10.89
N ARG A 512 -20.12 -16.61 10.58
CA ARG A 512 -21.21 -15.63 10.71
C ARG A 512 -21.43 -15.22 12.16
N ASP A 513 -21.81 -13.95 12.36
CA ASP A 513 -22.17 -13.37 13.67
C ASP A 513 -21.03 -13.48 14.72
N THR A 514 -19.79 -13.45 14.26
CA THR A 514 -18.60 -13.51 15.10
C THR A 514 -17.63 -12.37 14.79
N VAL A 515 -16.61 -12.21 15.64
CA VAL A 515 -15.50 -11.26 15.40
C VAL A 515 -14.71 -11.59 14.12
N ASP A 516 -14.77 -12.82 13.60
CA ASP A 516 -14.14 -13.18 12.33
C ASP A 516 -14.80 -12.42 11.17
N GLN A 517 -16.12 -12.25 11.20
CA GLN A 517 -16.85 -11.45 10.22
C GLN A 517 -16.49 -9.96 10.31
N GLU A 518 -16.33 -9.43 11.53
CA GLU A 518 -15.90 -8.03 11.72
C GLU A 518 -14.50 -7.80 11.14
N PHE A 519 -13.57 -8.73 11.38
CA PHE A 519 -12.22 -8.65 10.84
C PHE A 519 -12.17 -8.87 9.33
N ALA A 520 -13.03 -9.73 8.78
CA ALA A 520 -13.17 -9.91 7.34
C ALA A 520 -13.60 -8.60 6.66
N LEU A 521 -14.59 -7.90 7.19
CA LEU A 521 -15.00 -6.58 6.69
C LEU A 521 -13.84 -5.57 6.69
N GLY A 522 -12.99 -5.60 7.72
CA GLY A 522 -11.78 -4.77 7.78
C GLY A 522 -10.78 -5.10 6.66
N ARG A 523 -10.52 -6.39 6.41
CA ARG A 523 -9.62 -6.87 5.35
C ARG A 523 -10.12 -6.52 3.96
N GLN A 524 -11.40 -6.81 3.69
CA GLN A 524 -12.04 -6.60 2.38
C GLN A 524 -12.12 -5.13 1.97
N ARG A 525 -12.07 -4.23 2.94
CA ARG A 525 -12.18 -2.79 2.71
C ARG A 525 -11.18 -2.29 1.67
N PHE A 526 -9.93 -2.75 1.69
CA PHE A 526 -8.94 -2.34 0.70
C PHE A 526 -9.34 -2.75 -0.73
N LEU A 527 -9.78 -4.00 -0.92
CA LEU A 527 -10.17 -4.48 -2.24
C LEU A 527 -11.43 -3.78 -2.75
N ALA A 528 -12.35 -3.44 -1.84
CA ALA A 528 -13.51 -2.63 -2.17
C ALA A 528 -13.11 -1.20 -2.61
N GLU A 529 -12.08 -0.61 -1.99
CA GLU A 529 -11.47 0.65 -2.45
C GLU A 529 -10.98 0.55 -3.88
N GLN A 530 -10.35 -0.57 -4.23
CA GLN A 530 -9.81 -0.82 -5.58
C GLN A 530 -10.87 -1.23 -6.60
N GLY A 531 -12.14 -1.24 -6.22
CA GLY A 531 -13.26 -1.51 -7.11
C GLY A 531 -13.67 -2.98 -7.21
N TYR A 532 -13.12 -3.87 -6.36
CA TYR A 532 -13.59 -5.25 -6.27
C TYR A 532 -14.83 -5.34 -5.37
N ALA A 533 -15.84 -6.05 -5.84
CA ALA A 533 -16.99 -6.41 -5.03
C ALA A 533 -16.85 -7.86 -4.58
N TYR A 534 -17.24 -8.12 -3.32
CA TYR A 534 -17.36 -9.48 -2.83
C TYR A 534 -18.76 -10.02 -3.10
N THR A 535 -18.84 -11.19 -3.73
CA THR A 535 -20.08 -11.97 -3.78
C THR A 535 -20.19 -12.73 -2.47
N ILE A 536 -21.25 -12.45 -1.70
CA ILE A 536 -21.49 -13.13 -0.43
C ILE A 536 -22.30 -14.41 -0.73
N LEU A 537 -21.77 -15.53 -0.27
CA LEU A 537 -22.37 -16.86 -0.45
C LEU A 537 -22.58 -17.52 0.91
N ASP A 538 -23.68 -18.18 1.08
CA ASP A 538 -23.82 -19.16 2.16
C ASP A 538 -23.11 -20.47 1.78
N GLU A 539 -22.58 -21.21 2.77
CA GLU A 539 -21.90 -22.49 2.52
C GLU A 539 -22.75 -23.48 1.69
N HIS A 540 -24.08 -23.35 1.74
CA HIS A 540 -25.03 -24.18 0.97
C HIS A 540 -25.13 -23.78 -0.50
N GLU A 541 -24.74 -22.57 -0.85
CA GLU A 541 -24.80 -22.01 -2.20
C GLU A 541 -23.53 -22.33 -3.01
N LEU A 542 -22.49 -22.86 -2.35
CA LEU A 542 -21.32 -23.36 -3.05
C LEU A 542 -21.72 -24.44 -4.06
N GLY A 543 -21.43 -24.19 -5.36
CA GLY A 543 -21.82 -25.05 -6.49
C GLY A 543 -23.08 -24.62 -7.24
N VAL A 544 -23.84 -23.62 -6.77
CA VAL A 544 -25.01 -23.07 -7.45
C VAL A 544 -24.66 -21.76 -8.18
N ALA A 545 -23.73 -20.97 -7.64
CA ALA A 545 -23.42 -19.62 -8.12
C ALA A 545 -22.68 -19.57 -9.48
N ASP A 546 -21.95 -20.61 -9.88
CA ASP A 546 -21.18 -20.63 -11.14
C ASP A 546 -22.05 -20.66 -12.41
N ARG A 547 -23.38 -20.81 -12.27
CA ARG A 547 -24.33 -20.80 -13.42
C ARG A 547 -24.81 -19.40 -13.79
N VAL A 548 -24.46 -18.37 -13.05
CA VAL A 548 -24.98 -16.99 -13.24
C VAL A 548 -23.96 -16.07 -13.91
N THR A 549 -22.68 -16.45 -13.96
CA THR A 549 -21.58 -15.63 -14.51
C THR A 549 -20.92 -16.22 -15.77
N ALA A 550 -21.54 -17.22 -16.41
CA ALA A 550 -21.10 -17.77 -17.69
C ALA A 550 -21.78 -17.10 -18.89
#